data_14a1fb7dd0d683b155c502b87f72af5c
#
_entry.id   14a1fb7dd0d683b155c502b87f72af5c
#
_cell.length_a   1.000
_cell.length_b   1.000
_cell.length_c   1.000
_cell.angle_alpha   90.00
_cell.angle_beta   90.00
_cell.angle_gamma   90.00
#
_symmetry.space_group_name_H-M   'P 1'
#
loop_
_entity.id
_entity.type
_entity.pdbx_description
1 polymer ?
#
loop_
_entity_poly.entity_id
_entity_poly.type
_entity_poly.pdbx_seq_one_letter_code
_entity_poly.pdbx_strand_id
1 'polypeptide(L)'
;EGTLYLHVTRGVSESRDFEFPKDQQPSLVMFTQHKKIMNLETDKLKAKVLTYPDLRWKRRDIKSIALLAQVLAKEIAHQAGCDEVCMHEDGFVTEGGSSNAFIIKDDKLISRKNNETILSGITRQAVLKLIEQEDLVFEERPFTIEEAYEASEAFYTSASVFVMPVISIDKKIIGNGEPGALTLKLRNLYENFAKSFINQSQ
;
A
#
# COMPACT_ATOMS: atom_id res chain seq x y z
N GLU A 1 -12.56 -12.33 -11.93
CA GLU A 1 -11.55 -11.71 -11.09
C GLU A 1 -12.10 -10.45 -10.44
N GLY A 2 -11.75 -10.19 -9.18
CA GLY A 2 -12.29 -9.07 -8.45
C GLY A 2 -11.74 -8.93 -7.04
N THR A 3 -12.28 -7.98 -6.30
CA THR A 3 -11.97 -7.74 -4.90
C THR A 3 -13.18 -8.05 -4.03
N LEU A 4 -12.93 -8.58 -2.84
CA LEU A 4 -13.92 -8.68 -1.77
C LEU A 4 -13.64 -7.56 -0.75
N TYR A 5 -14.59 -6.66 -0.59
CA TYR A 5 -14.59 -5.74 0.54
C TYR A 5 -15.24 -6.40 1.74
N LEU A 6 -14.64 -6.25 2.90
CA LEU A 6 -15.24 -6.67 4.16
C LEU A 6 -15.06 -5.58 5.22
N HIS A 7 -16.07 -5.40 6.04
CA HIS A 7 -16.11 -4.40 7.09
C HIS A 7 -16.78 -5.00 8.34
N VAL A 8 -16.09 -4.95 9.46
CA VAL A 8 -16.61 -5.43 10.76
C VAL A 8 -16.77 -4.23 11.68
N THR A 9 -17.93 -4.11 12.30
CA THR A 9 -18.20 -3.12 13.35
C THR A 9 -18.41 -3.79 14.69
N ARG A 10 -18.46 -3.01 15.76
CA ARG A 10 -18.83 -3.50 17.10
C ARG A 10 -20.30 -3.87 17.24
N GLY A 11 -21.12 -3.60 16.24
CA GLY A 11 -22.55 -3.84 16.26
C GLY A 11 -23.38 -2.56 16.32
N VAL A 12 -24.64 -2.69 16.66
CA VAL A 12 -25.62 -1.60 16.72
C VAL A 12 -25.86 -1.23 18.18
N SER A 13 -25.76 0.06 18.52
CA SER A 13 -26.11 0.60 19.82
C SER A 13 -27.44 1.36 19.75
N GLU A 14 -28.25 1.32 20.82
CA GLU A 14 -29.50 2.06 20.91
C GLU A 14 -29.29 3.58 20.99
N SER A 15 -28.14 4.01 21.54
CA SER A 15 -27.77 5.41 21.68
C SER A 15 -26.42 5.68 21.03
N ARG A 16 -26.22 6.94 20.57
CA ARG A 16 -24.93 7.43 20.14
C ARG A 16 -24.12 7.88 21.37
N ASP A 17 -23.06 7.15 21.68
CA ASP A 17 -22.12 7.47 22.74
C ASP A 17 -20.69 7.22 22.30
N PHE A 18 -19.69 7.69 23.07
CA PHE A 18 -18.27 7.41 22.87
C PHE A 18 -17.78 6.18 23.63
N GLU A 19 -18.60 5.66 24.55
CA GLU A 19 -18.29 4.40 25.24
C GLU A 19 -18.53 3.20 24.32
N PHE A 20 -17.76 2.15 24.54
CA PHE A 20 -18.00 0.91 23.83
C PHE A 20 -19.28 0.24 24.37
N PRO A 21 -20.22 -0.12 23.48
CA PRO A 21 -21.41 -0.82 23.92
C PRO A 21 -21.03 -2.19 24.53
N LYS A 22 -21.72 -2.57 25.61
CA LYS A 22 -21.56 -3.88 26.25
C LYS A 22 -22.43 -4.91 25.54
N ASP A 23 -21.92 -6.14 25.42
CA ASP A 23 -22.69 -7.31 24.95
C ASP A 23 -23.29 -7.19 23.52
N GLN A 24 -22.76 -6.31 22.68
CA GLN A 24 -23.21 -6.16 21.30
C GLN A 24 -22.62 -7.24 20.39
N GLN A 25 -23.45 -7.76 19.49
CA GLN A 25 -22.99 -8.66 18.43
C GLN A 25 -22.33 -7.86 17.31
N PRO A 26 -21.12 -8.23 16.85
CA PRO A 26 -20.49 -7.55 15.72
C PRO A 26 -21.36 -7.61 14.46
N SER A 27 -21.33 -6.54 13.67
CA SER A 27 -21.94 -6.54 12.34
C SER A 27 -20.87 -6.72 11.28
N LEU A 28 -21.14 -7.58 10.30
CA LEU A 28 -20.28 -7.84 9.14
C LEU A 28 -20.98 -7.38 7.87
N VAL A 29 -20.32 -6.54 7.10
CA VAL A 29 -20.74 -6.15 5.74
C VAL A 29 -19.71 -6.66 4.76
N MET A 30 -20.16 -7.32 3.70
CA MET A 30 -19.30 -7.80 2.62
C MET A 30 -19.93 -7.53 1.27
N PHE A 31 -19.12 -7.15 0.29
CA PHE A 31 -19.53 -7.08 -1.11
C PHE A 31 -18.35 -7.30 -2.05
N THR A 32 -18.63 -7.73 -3.27
CA THR A 32 -17.62 -7.95 -4.30
C THR A 32 -17.64 -6.84 -5.34
N GLN A 33 -16.47 -6.57 -5.89
CA GLN A 33 -16.30 -5.64 -7.01
C GLN A 33 -15.49 -6.31 -8.11
N HIS A 34 -15.96 -6.22 -9.35
CA HIS A 34 -15.18 -6.69 -10.49
C HIS A 34 -13.96 -5.79 -10.70
N LYS A 35 -12.77 -6.38 -10.69
CA LYS A 35 -11.50 -5.67 -10.93
C LYS A 35 -10.45 -6.62 -11.47
N LYS A 36 -9.80 -6.27 -12.58
CA LYS A 36 -8.63 -6.97 -13.07
C LYS A 36 -7.40 -6.50 -12.28
N ILE A 37 -6.69 -7.43 -11.65
CA ILE A 37 -5.51 -7.15 -10.80
C ILE A 37 -4.29 -7.95 -11.26
N MET A 38 -4.53 -9.20 -11.73
CA MET A 38 -3.48 -10.13 -12.16
C MET A 38 -3.22 -10.01 -13.66
N ASN A 39 -2.00 -10.39 -14.06
CA ASN A 39 -1.59 -10.42 -15.47
C ASN A 39 -1.89 -9.09 -16.19
N LEU A 40 -1.61 -7.98 -15.51
CA LEU A 40 -1.68 -6.65 -16.14
C LEU A 40 -0.53 -6.49 -17.13
N GLU A 41 -0.80 -5.83 -18.25
CA GLU A 41 0.22 -5.44 -19.22
C GLU A 41 1.17 -4.42 -18.60
N THR A 42 2.44 -4.43 -19.00
CA THR A 42 3.49 -3.59 -18.39
C THR A 42 3.18 -2.09 -18.49
N ASP A 43 2.51 -1.66 -19.55
CA ASP A 43 2.08 -0.27 -19.73
C ASP A 43 1.07 0.20 -18.66
N LYS A 44 0.34 -0.74 -18.05
CA LYS A 44 -0.59 -0.50 -16.92
C LYS A 44 0.08 -0.60 -15.55
N LEU A 45 1.35 -1.00 -15.52
CA LEU A 45 2.15 -1.10 -14.31
C LEU A 45 3.03 0.14 -14.12
N LYS A 46 2.45 1.33 -14.26
CA LYS A 46 3.15 2.62 -14.20
C LYS A 46 2.35 3.61 -13.37
N ALA A 47 2.70 3.75 -12.10
CA ALA A 47 2.04 4.71 -11.24
C ALA A 47 2.82 6.02 -11.13
N LYS A 48 2.10 7.13 -11.12
CA LYS A 48 2.58 8.46 -10.77
C LYS A 48 2.08 8.80 -9.37
N VAL A 49 2.94 9.33 -8.54
CA VAL A 49 2.66 9.56 -7.12
C VAL A 49 2.88 11.03 -6.77
N LEU A 50 2.02 11.57 -5.92
CA LEU A 50 2.16 12.91 -5.34
C LEU A 50 2.54 12.77 -3.85
N THR A 51 3.50 13.53 -3.36
CA THR A 51 3.75 13.61 -1.91
C THR A 51 2.72 14.51 -1.24
N TYR A 52 2.31 14.15 -0.02
CA TYR A 52 1.34 14.93 0.76
C TYR A 52 1.58 14.73 2.27
N PRO A 53 1.40 15.79 3.10
CA PRO A 53 1.50 15.63 4.55
C PRO A 53 0.54 14.56 5.09
N ASP A 54 1.02 13.70 5.99
CA ASP A 54 0.20 12.69 6.63
C ASP A 54 -0.62 13.30 7.77
N LEU A 55 -1.84 13.69 7.44
CA LEU A 55 -2.80 14.31 8.37
C LEU A 55 -3.64 13.30 9.14
N ARG A 56 -3.31 12.01 9.08
CA ARG A 56 -4.01 10.97 9.84
C ARG A 56 -3.65 11.05 11.32
N TRP A 57 -4.46 10.38 12.15
CA TRP A 57 -4.16 10.24 13.58
C TRP A 57 -2.88 9.41 13.82
N LYS A 58 -2.37 9.39 15.05
CA LYS A 58 -1.09 8.75 15.39
C LYS A 58 -1.15 7.21 15.51
N ARG A 59 -2.32 6.59 15.47
CA ARG A 59 -2.52 5.14 15.54
C ARG A 59 -2.89 4.57 14.16
N ARG A 60 -1.99 4.73 13.18
CA ARG A 60 -2.16 4.29 11.79
C ARG A 60 -2.10 2.77 11.64
N ASP A 61 -1.55 2.09 12.65
CA ASP A 61 -1.58 0.63 12.81
C ASP A 61 -2.99 0.06 12.94
N ILE A 62 -3.95 0.86 13.40
CA ILE A 62 -5.35 0.46 13.52
C ILE A 62 -6.08 0.71 12.20
N LYS A 63 -6.48 -0.37 11.53
CA LYS A 63 -7.26 -0.30 10.29
C LYS A 63 -8.71 0.09 10.61
N SER A 64 -8.99 1.39 10.62
CA SER A 64 -10.29 1.97 10.93
C SER A 64 -10.95 2.59 9.70
N ILE A 65 -12.23 2.99 9.85
CA ILE A 65 -13.01 3.71 8.84
C ILE A 65 -12.82 5.24 8.91
N ALA A 66 -11.92 5.74 9.77
CA ALA A 66 -11.57 7.16 9.83
C ALA A 66 -10.69 7.55 8.63
N LEU A 67 -11.27 7.56 7.44
CA LEU A 67 -10.55 7.66 6.15
C LEU A 67 -10.53 9.05 5.55
N LEU A 68 -11.06 10.08 6.22
CA LEU A 68 -11.19 11.41 5.61
C LEU A 68 -9.84 12.00 5.17
N ALA A 69 -8.80 11.87 5.98
CA ALA A 69 -7.47 12.37 5.64
C ALA A 69 -6.91 11.71 4.37
N GLN A 70 -7.03 10.37 4.26
CA GLN A 70 -6.60 9.62 3.08
C GLN A 70 -7.42 9.97 1.83
N VAL A 71 -8.73 10.15 1.99
CA VAL A 71 -9.63 10.51 0.87
C VAL A 71 -9.25 11.88 0.32
N LEU A 72 -9.05 12.87 1.18
CA LEU A 72 -8.61 14.21 0.77
C LEU A 72 -7.24 14.19 0.09
N ALA A 73 -6.28 13.47 0.65
CA ALA A 73 -4.94 13.34 0.06
C ALA A 73 -4.98 12.66 -1.33
N LYS A 74 -5.75 11.59 -1.48
CA LYS A 74 -5.92 10.90 -2.77
C LYS A 74 -6.65 11.75 -3.80
N GLU A 75 -7.64 12.54 -3.39
CA GLU A 75 -8.33 13.46 -4.29
C GLU A 75 -7.36 14.55 -4.83
N ILE A 76 -6.50 15.09 -3.97
CA ILE A 76 -5.47 16.06 -4.39
C ILE A 76 -4.48 15.40 -5.37
N ALA A 77 -4.05 14.17 -5.11
CA ALA A 77 -3.19 13.44 -6.03
C ALA A 77 -3.88 13.19 -7.38
N HIS A 78 -5.14 12.79 -7.37
CA HIS A 78 -5.94 12.58 -8.58
C HIS A 78 -6.09 13.87 -9.40
N GLN A 79 -6.39 15.00 -8.78
CA GLN A 79 -6.47 16.30 -9.43
C GLN A 79 -5.12 16.74 -10.03
N ALA A 80 -3.99 16.30 -9.45
CA ALA A 80 -2.66 16.51 -9.99
C ALA A 80 -2.27 15.54 -11.13
N GLY A 81 -3.17 14.62 -11.52
CA GLY A 81 -2.92 13.58 -12.53
C GLY A 81 -2.05 12.43 -12.03
N CYS A 82 -2.07 12.17 -10.71
CA CYS A 82 -1.36 11.06 -10.07
C CYS A 82 -2.33 9.94 -9.69
N ASP A 83 -1.81 8.70 -9.62
CA ASP A 83 -2.55 7.47 -9.35
C ASP A 83 -2.65 7.17 -7.85
N GLU A 84 -1.66 7.63 -7.07
CA GLU A 84 -1.59 7.41 -5.64
C GLU A 84 -0.92 8.61 -4.95
N VAL A 85 -1.11 8.70 -3.64
CA VAL A 85 -0.42 9.64 -2.77
C VAL A 85 0.68 8.93 -1.99
N CYS A 86 1.82 9.59 -1.80
CA CYS A 86 2.87 9.18 -0.86
C CYS A 86 2.83 10.14 0.33
N MET A 87 2.29 9.68 1.44
CA MET A 87 2.16 10.52 2.63
C MET A 87 3.46 10.57 3.42
N HIS A 88 3.73 11.70 4.05
CA HIS A 88 4.94 11.91 4.84
C HIS A 88 4.68 12.71 6.12
N GLU A 89 5.52 12.51 7.11
CA GLU A 89 5.56 13.28 8.36
C GLU A 89 7.01 13.69 8.62
N ASP A 90 7.24 14.97 8.87
CA ASP A 90 8.58 15.55 9.10
C ASP A 90 9.62 15.20 8.01
N GLY A 91 9.18 15.17 6.74
CA GLY A 91 10.02 14.84 5.60
C GLY A 91 10.26 13.34 5.38
N PHE A 92 9.83 12.48 6.29
CA PHE A 92 9.93 11.02 6.14
C PHE A 92 8.64 10.41 5.60
N VAL A 93 8.77 9.60 4.59
CA VAL A 93 7.64 8.86 4.02
C VAL A 93 7.04 7.94 5.08
N THR A 94 5.71 7.98 5.21
CA THR A 94 4.95 7.02 6.02
C THR A 94 4.47 5.86 5.14
N GLU A 95 3.43 6.08 4.37
CA GLU A 95 2.86 5.10 3.43
C GLU A 95 1.95 5.80 2.40
N GLY A 96 1.31 5.06 1.51
CA GLY A 96 0.30 5.61 0.62
C GLY A 96 -1.06 5.81 1.29
N GLY A 97 -2.03 6.37 0.58
CA GLY A 97 -3.39 6.58 1.09
C GLY A 97 -4.13 5.27 1.42
N SER A 98 -3.76 4.18 0.76
CA SER A 98 -4.29 2.82 0.99
C SER A 98 -3.26 1.73 0.69
N SER A 99 -1.98 2.04 0.81
CA SER A 99 -0.86 1.20 0.37
C SER A 99 0.37 1.45 1.24
N ASN A 100 1.33 0.50 1.24
CA ASN A 100 2.63 0.69 1.88
C ASN A 100 3.69 1.02 0.84
N ALA A 101 4.61 1.93 1.16
CA ALA A 101 5.64 2.42 0.26
C ALA A 101 6.97 1.69 0.44
N PHE A 102 7.66 1.48 -0.69
CA PHE A 102 8.99 0.91 -0.79
C PHE A 102 9.84 1.68 -1.79
N ILE A 103 11.13 1.75 -1.53
CA ILE A 103 12.12 2.21 -2.51
C ILE A 103 13.24 1.18 -2.64
N ILE A 104 13.95 1.23 -3.79
CA ILE A 104 15.18 0.48 -4.01
C ILE A 104 16.28 1.49 -4.26
N LYS A 105 17.31 1.44 -3.42
CA LYS A 105 18.47 2.32 -3.50
C LYS A 105 19.72 1.50 -3.14
N ASP A 106 20.79 1.64 -3.91
CA ASP A 106 22.04 0.91 -3.71
C ASP A 106 21.81 -0.62 -3.57
N ASP A 107 21.00 -1.18 -4.46
CA ASP A 107 20.57 -2.59 -4.50
C ASP A 107 19.85 -3.10 -3.23
N LYS A 108 19.37 -2.21 -2.37
CA LYS A 108 18.65 -2.52 -1.17
C LYS A 108 17.19 -2.10 -1.27
N LEU A 109 16.30 -3.00 -0.88
CA LEU A 109 14.90 -2.66 -0.65
C LEU A 109 14.76 -1.96 0.70
N ILE A 110 14.07 -0.84 0.73
CA ILE A 110 13.87 -0.05 1.95
C ILE A 110 12.39 0.21 2.14
N SER A 111 11.90 -0.02 3.33
CA SER A 111 10.53 0.33 3.73
C SER A 111 10.49 0.64 5.22
N ARG A 112 9.53 1.47 5.61
CA ARG A 112 9.36 1.86 7.00
C ARG A 112 9.01 0.66 7.87
N LYS A 113 9.56 0.62 9.10
CA LYS A 113 9.27 -0.42 10.09
C LYS A 113 7.80 -0.40 10.51
N ASN A 114 7.21 -1.59 10.68
CA ASN A 114 5.89 -1.71 11.26
C ASN A 114 5.87 -1.20 12.70
N ASN A 115 5.10 -0.15 12.91
CA ASN A 115 4.78 0.42 14.22
C ASN A 115 3.47 1.21 14.10
N GLU A 116 3.15 2.07 15.07
CA GLU A 116 1.95 2.91 15.06
C GLU A 116 1.90 3.95 13.92
N THR A 117 3.01 4.18 13.21
CA THR A 117 3.07 5.19 12.13
C THR A 117 2.62 4.71 10.76
N ILE A 118 2.47 3.42 10.56
CA ILE A 118 1.97 2.82 9.31
C ILE A 118 1.06 1.62 9.58
N LEU A 119 0.20 1.29 8.61
CA LEU A 119 -0.57 0.06 8.66
C LEU A 119 0.31 -1.13 8.29
N SER A 120 0.26 -2.20 9.07
CA SER A 120 0.89 -3.48 8.73
C SER A 120 0.10 -4.18 7.62
N GLY A 121 0.34 -3.77 6.36
CA GLY A 121 -0.39 -4.27 5.21
C GLY A 121 -0.14 -5.76 4.95
N ILE A 122 -1.19 -6.53 4.68
CA ILE A 122 -1.08 -7.97 4.41
C ILE A 122 -0.24 -8.26 3.15
N THR A 123 -0.39 -7.45 2.09
CA THR A 123 0.43 -7.56 0.89
C THR A 123 1.89 -7.22 1.17
N ARG A 124 2.16 -6.19 2.00
CA ARG A 124 3.50 -5.88 2.48
C ARG A 124 4.13 -7.07 3.18
N GLN A 125 3.42 -7.71 4.10
CA GLN A 125 3.93 -8.89 4.84
C GLN A 125 4.27 -10.06 3.90
N ALA A 126 3.43 -10.32 2.90
CA ALA A 126 3.70 -11.36 1.91
C ALA A 126 4.93 -11.00 1.05
N VAL A 127 5.06 -9.74 0.62
CA VAL A 127 6.23 -9.27 -0.13
C VAL A 127 7.52 -9.40 0.71
N LEU A 128 7.48 -9.09 2.01
CA LEU A 128 8.65 -9.28 2.89
C LEU A 128 9.09 -10.73 2.98
N LYS A 129 8.16 -11.69 3.03
CA LYS A 129 8.49 -13.12 2.98
C LYS A 129 9.13 -13.52 1.64
N LEU A 130 8.65 -12.96 0.53
CA LEU A 130 9.25 -13.21 -0.79
C LEU A 130 10.65 -12.61 -0.90
N ILE A 131 10.88 -11.43 -0.32
CA ILE A 131 12.21 -10.80 -0.23
C ILE A 131 13.19 -11.70 0.53
N GLU A 132 12.76 -12.26 1.65
CA GLU A 132 13.56 -13.20 2.45
C GLU A 132 13.84 -14.51 1.68
N GLN A 133 12.83 -15.09 1.01
CA GLN A 133 12.99 -16.31 0.22
C GLN A 133 13.91 -16.17 -1.00
N GLU A 134 14.02 -14.97 -1.54
CA GLU A 134 14.87 -14.65 -2.69
C GLU A 134 16.25 -14.10 -2.28
N ASP A 135 16.59 -14.15 -0.99
CA ASP A 135 17.84 -13.62 -0.41
C ASP A 135 18.14 -12.16 -0.81
N LEU A 136 17.07 -11.33 -0.97
CA LEU A 136 17.21 -9.94 -1.32
C LEU A 136 17.55 -9.09 -0.08
N VAL A 137 18.41 -8.09 -0.25
CA VAL A 137 18.80 -7.20 0.84
C VAL A 137 17.66 -6.26 1.19
N PHE A 138 17.22 -6.30 2.44
CA PHE A 138 16.14 -5.47 2.95
C PHE A 138 16.55 -4.67 4.18
N GLU A 139 16.29 -3.37 4.16
CA GLU A 139 16.47 -2.46 5.29
C GLU A 139 15.11 -1.97 5.81
N GLU A 140 14.75 -2.35 7.01
CA GLU A 140 13.53 -1.87 7.64
C GLU A 140 13.80 -0.58 8.43
N ARG A 141 13.71 0.55 7.75
CA ARG A 141 13.94 1.88 8.29
C ARG A 141 13.06 2.97 7.63
N PRO A 142 12.90 4.13 8.28
CA PRO A 142 12.38 5.32 7.60
C PRO A 142 13.27 5.73 6.43
N PHE A 143 12.68 6.32 5.41
CA PHE A 143 13.38 6.98 4.31
C PHE A 143 12.72 8.34 4.01
N THR A 144 13.49 9.28 3.53
CA THR A 144 13.01 10.63 3.25
C THR A 144 12.39 10.72 1.85
N ILE A 145 11.69 11.83 1.60
CA ILE A 145 11.16 12.14 0.26
C ILE A 145 12.35 12.29 -0.72
N GLU A 146 13.44 12.89 -0.29
CA GLU A 146 14.66 13.05 -1.09
C GLU A 146 15.27 11.70 -1.46
N GLU A 147 15.36 10.76 -0.50
CA GLU A 147 15.81 9.39 -0.81
C GLU A 147 14.87 8.70 -1.81
N ALA A 148 13.56 8.97 -1.73
CA ALA A 148 12.61 8.41 -2.69
C ALA A 148 12.80 8.98 -4.10
N TYR A 149 13.14 10.27 -4.24
CA TYR A 149 13.46 10.86 -5.55
C TYR A 149 14.73 10.30 -6.17
N GLU A 150 15.71 9.92 -5.35
CA GLU A 150 17.00 9.37 -5.79
C GLU A 150 17.01 7.84 -5.93
N ALA A 151 15.89 7.19 -5.65
CA ALA A 151 15.78 5.74 -5.74
C ALA A 151 15.93 5.25 -7.18
N SER A 152 16.57 4.10 -7.37
CA SER A 152 16.63 3.41 -8.66
C SER A 152 15.28 2.84 -9.07
N GLU A 153 14.48 2.38 -8.11
CA GLU A 153 13.10 1.94 -8.28
C GLU A 153 12.27 2.37 -7.06
N ALA A 154 10.97 2.56 -7.27
CA ALA A 154 10.00 2.72 -6.18
C ALA A 154 8.74 1.93 -6.51
N PHE A 155 8.05 1.47 -5.48
CA PHE A 155 6.77 0.79 -5.63
C PHE A 155 5.93 0.91 -4.36
N TYR A 156 4.64 0.65 -4.50
CA TYR A 156 3.76 0.49 -3.36
C TYR A 156 3.01 -0.84 -3.41
N THR A 157 2.54 -1.29 -2.24
CA THR A 157 1.82 -2.56 -2.10
C THR A 157 0.43 -2.38 -1.51
N SER A 158 -0.56 -3.02 -2.09
CA SER A 158 -1.90 -3.14 -1.50
C SER A 158 -2.63 -4.38 -2.00
N ALA A 159 -3.69 -4.79 -1.31
CA ALA A 159 -4.52 -5.93 -1.71
C ALA A 159 -5.21 -5.72 -3.08
N SER A 160 -5.40 -4.48 -3.52
CA SER A 160 -6.15 -4.14 -4.74
C SER A 160 -5.27 -3.89 -5.97
N VAL A 161 -3.93 -3.85 -5.82
CA VAL A 161 -2.99 -3.63 -6.93
C VAL A 161 -1.74 -4.50 -6.82
N PHE A 162 -1.57 -5.26 -5.74
CA PHE A 162 -0.41 -6.09 -5.43
C PHE A 162 0.86 -5.24 -5.25
N VAL A 163 1.86 -5.47 -6.09
CA VAL A 163 3.08 -4.65 -6.18
C VAL A 163 2.94 -3.74 -7.39
N MET A 164 2.86 -2.43 -7.18
CA MET A 164 2.66 -1.44 -8.23
C MET A 164 3.90 -0.56 -8.37
N PRO A 165 4.61 -0.64 -9.52
CA PRO A 165 5.76 0.22 -9.79
C PRO A 165 5.39 1.70 -9.82
N VAL A 166 6.26 2.54 -9.26
CA VAL A 166 6.16 4.00 -9.30
C VAL A 166 7.21 4.53 -10.27
N ILE A 167 6.78 5.24 -11.29
CA ILE A 167 7.66 5.80 -12.33
C ILE A 167 7.98 7.28 -12.13
N SER A 168 7.19 7.97 -11.29
CA SER A 168 7.47 9.35 -10.90
C SER A 168 6.87 9.70 -9.55
N ILE A 169 7.54 10.56 -8.80
CA ILE A 169 7.07 11.18 -7.56
C ILE A 169 7.19 12.70 -7.73
N ASP A 170 6.08 13.45 -7.53
CA ASP A 170 6.01 14.90 -7.73
C ASP A 170 6.58 15.35 -9.09
N LYS A 171 6.26 14.60 -10.14
CA LYS A 171 6.74 14.80 -11.52
C LYS A 171 8.26 14.55 -11.71
N LYS A 172 9.00 14.19 -10.66
CA LYS A 172 10.40 13.73 -10.78
C LYS A 172 10.40 12.26 -11.19
N ILE A 173 11.12 11.96 -12.25
CA ILE A 173 11.25 10.59 -12.77
C ILE A 173 12.05 9.75 -11.78
N ILE A 174 11.57 8.55 -11.51
CA ILE A 174 12.28 7.53 -10.71
C ILE A 174 12.97 6.57 -11.66
N GLY A 175 14.26 6.32 -11.41
CA GLY A 175 15.09 5.50 -12.29
C GLY A 175 15.12 6.05 -13.71
N ASN A 176 14.65 5.25 -14.67
CA ASN A 176 14.55 5.63 -16.08
C ASN A 176 13.10 5.98 -16.52
N GLY A 177 12.16 6.06 -15.59
CA GLY A 177 10.75 6.32 -15.88
C GLY A 177 9.95 5.10 -16.34
N GLU A 178 10.54 3.92 -16.21
CA GLU A 178 9.92 2.63 -16.51
C GLU A 178 9.86 1.75 -15.26
N PRO A 179 8.96 0.75 -15.22
CA PRO A 179 8.91 -0.22 -14.14
C PRO A 179 10.26 -0.92 -13.94
N GLY A 180 10.81 -0.85 -12.75
CA GLY A 180 12.11 -1.43 -12.46
C GLY A 180 12.08 -2.96 -12.42
N ALA A 181 13.21 -3.58 -12.75
CA ALA A 181 13.32 -5.04 -12.92
C ALA A 181 13.05 -5.79 -11.61
N LEU A 182 13.53 -5.29 -10.47
CA LEU A 182 13.32 -5.93 -9.17
C LEU A 182 11.87 -5.79 -8.71
N THR A 183 11.25 -4.65 -8.95
CA THR A 183 9.82 -4.44 -8.68
C THR A 183 8.94 -5.39 -9.50
N LEU A 184 9.23 -5.56 -10.79
CA LEU A 184 8.52 -6.51 -11.65
C LEU A 184 8.76 -7.97 -11.21
N LYS A 185 9.99 -8.32 -10.79
CA LYS A 185 10.28 -9.64 -10.21
C LYS A 185 9.40 -9.89 -9.00
N LEU A 186 9.36 -8.98 -8.04
CA LEU A 186 8.53 -9.11 -6.83
C LEU A 186 7.03 -9.21 -7.15
N ARG A 187 6.54 -8.46 -8.13
CA ARG A 187 5.15 -8.57 -8.59
C ARG A 187 4.87 -9.97 -9.14
N ASN A 188 5.72 -10.48 -10.01
CA ASN A 188 5.55 -11.82 -10.60
C ASN A 188 5.59 -12.91 -9.52
N LEU A 189 6.49 -12.82 -8.56
CA LEU A 189 6.56 -13.74 -7.42
C LEU A 189 5.27 -13.70 -6.61
N TYR A 190 4.75 -12.50 -6.31
CA TYR A 190 3.51 -12.34 -5.58
C TYR A 190 2.30 -12.91 -6.35
N GLU A 191 2.20 -12.67 -7.67
CA GLU A 191 1.14 -13.23 -8.50
C GLU A 191 1.19 -14.77 -8.54
N ASN A 192 2.39 -15.36 -8.65
CA ASN A 192 2.58 -16.81 -8.60
C ASN A 192 2.21 -17.40 -7.23
N PHE A 193 2.61 -16.73 -6.16
CA PHE A 193 2.22 -17.09 -4.80
C PHE A 193 0.69 -17.06 -4.66
N ALA A 194 0.00 -16.02 -5.11
CA ALA A 194 -1.45 -15.94 -5.06
C ALA A 194 -2.13 -17.04 -5.88
N LYS A 195 -1.61 -17.39 -7.08
CA LYS A 195 -2.12 -18.46 -7.92
C LYS A 195 -1.98 -19.84 -7.28
N SER A 196 -0.92 -20.09 -6.51
CA SER A 196 -0.71 -21.39 -5.85
C SER A 196 -1.84 -21.77 -4.90
N PHE A 197 -2.48 -20.80 -4.24
CA PHE A 197 -3.63 -21.04 -3.37
C PHE A 197 -4.91 -21.37 -4.14
N ILE A 198 -5.10 -20.82 -5.33
CA ILE A 198 -6.27 -21.09 -6.16
C ILE A 198 -6.25 -22.57 -6.61
N ASN A 199 -5.08 -23.07 -6.98
CA ASN A 199 -4.91 -24.45 -7.48
C ASN A 199 -4.98 -25.51 -6.37
N GLN A 200 -4.78 -25.15 -5.11
CA GLN A 200 -4.92 -26.07 -3.96
C GLN A 200 -6.37 -26.21 -3.47
N SER A 201 -7.27 -25.36 -3.95
CA SER A 201 -8.68 -25.32 -3.53
C SER A 201 -9.63 -26.01 -4.52
N GLN A 202 -9.08 -26.64 -5.56
CA GLN A 202 -9.78 -27.51 -6.52
C GLN A 202 -9.42 -28.99 -6.28
#